data_adb57b2354b92bce450bd5b6a20d5575
#
_entry.id   adb57b2354b92bce450bd5b6a20d5575
#
_cell.length_a   1.000
_cell.length_b   1.000
_cell.length_c   1.000
_cell.angle_alpha   90.00
_cell.angle_beta   90.00
_cell.angle_gamma   90.00
#
_symmetry.space_group_name_H-M   'P 1'
#
loop_
_entity.id
_entity.type
_entity.pdbx_description
1 polymer ?
#
loop_
_entity_poly.entity_id
_entity_poly.type
_entity_poly.pdbx_seq_one_letter_code
_entity_poly.pdbx_strand_id
1 'polypeptide(L)'
;MLEFLVSTVKGRSTGISQAALCVAACALFALPARSQQKPSDLADSSLEDLMNVQVTSVSKKEQKISQVAAAIFVITQEDIRRSGATNIPDLLRMVPGLDVAQIDGNTWAISSRGFNLQFANKLLVLIDGRAVYSPLFGGVNWDTQDVPLEDVARIEVIRGPGGTVWGANAVNGVINVITKKAADTHGGMVVAG
;
A
#
# COMPACT_ATOMS: atom_id res chain seq x y z
N MET A 1 9.43 51.51 -46.09
CA MET A 1 10.78 51.21 -46.59
C MET A 1 11.20 49.88 -46.02
N LEU A 2 11.41 48.93 -46.87
CA LEU A 2 11.80 47.51 -46.81
C LEU A 2 10.65 46.52 -46.79
N GLU A 3 10.26 46.17 -47.99
CA GLU A 3 9.73 44.84 -48.35
C GLU A 3 10.87 43.83 -48.25
N PHE A 4 10.56 42.64 -47.74
CA PHE A 4 11.44 41.47 -47.93
C PHE A 4 10.62 40.24 -48.25
N LEU A 5 10.60 39.94 -49.54
CA LEU A 5 10.64 38.66 -50.23
C LEU A 5 10.24 37.42 -49.40
N VAL A 6 9.03 36.96 -49.66
CA VAL A 6 8.61 35.58 -49.44
C VAL A 6 9.05 34.74 -50.63
N SER A 7 10.11 33.96 -50.43
CA SER A 7 10.59 32.95 -51.37
C SER A 7 9.69 31.72 -51.29
N THR A 8 8.90 31.48 -52.32
CA THR A 8 8.09 30.27 -52.50
C THR A 8 9.02 29.08 -52.78
N VAL A 9 9.23 28.24 -51.82
CA VAL A 9 9.74 26.88 -52.02
C VAL A 9 8.59 25.94 -52.35
N LYS A 10 8.49 25.62 -53.63
CA LYS A 10 7.55 24.63 -54.17
C LYS A 10 8.10 23.24 -53.91
N GLY A 11 7.90 22.73 -52.70
CA GLY A 11 8.23 21.33 -52.33
C GLY A 11 7.15 20.40 -52.83
N ARG A 12 7.52 19.49 -53.67
CA ARG A 12 6.72 18.40 -54.25
C ARG A 12 6.28 17.45 -53.13
N SER A 13 5.05 17.61 -52.65
CA SER A 13 4.46 16.72 -51.66
C SER A 13 4.11 15.39 -52.31
N THR A 14 4.87 14.36 -52.03
CA THR A 14 4.42 12.98 -52.16
C THR A 14 3.27 12.80 -51.17
N GLY A 15 2.06 12.71 -51.70
CA GLY A 15 0.84 12.62 -50.91
C GLY A 15 0.73 11.30 -50.15
N ILE A 16 1.34 11.25 -48.98
CA ILE A 16 0.92 10.31 -47.96
C ILE A 16 -0.33 10.94 -47.34
N SER A 17 -1.49 10.38 -47.70
CA SER A 17 -2.78 10.85 -47.26
C SER A 17 -2.80 10.95 -45.73
N GLN A 18 -3.23 12.12 -45.20
CA GLN A 18 -3.44 12.32 -43.76
C GLN A 18 -4.32 11.22 -43.15
N ALA A 19 -5.16 10.58 -43.95
CA ALA A 19 -5.93 9.39 -43.54
C ALA A 19 -5.05 8.18 -43.19
N ALA A 20 -3.92 7.98 -43.86
CA ALA A 20 -3.01 6.89 -43.58
C ALA A 20 -2.24 7.10 -42.24
N LEU A 21 -1.96 8.37 -41.90
CA LEU A 21 -1.32 8.70 -40.61
C LEU A 21 -2.28 8.53 -39.43
N CYS A 22 -3.57 8.87 -39.61
CA CYS A 22 -4.58 8.64 -38.58
C CYS A 22 -4.86 7.14 -38.34
N VAL A 23 -4.88 6.33 -39.38
CA VAL A 23 -5.06 4.86 -39.25
C VAL A 23 -3.88 4.22 -38.55
N ALA A 24 -2.65 4.67 -38.84
CA ALA A 24 -1.46 4.16 -38.16
C ALA A 24 -1.42 4.58 -36.66
N ALA A 25 -1.90 5.78 -36.32
CA ALA A 25 -2.00 6.23 -34.93
C ALA A 25 -3.07 5.45 -34.14
N CYS A 26 -4.20 5.11 -34.74
CA CYS A 26 -5.23 4.29 -34.10
C CYS A 26 -4.81 2.84 -33.90
N ALA A 27 -3.97 2.28 -34.79
CA ALA A 27 -3.47 0.91 -34.64
C ALA A 27 -2.45 0.76 -33.49
N LEU A 28 -1.76 1.83 -33.10
CA LEU A 28 -0.83 1.83 -31.96
C LEU A 28 -1.54 1.84 -30.59
N PHE A 29 -2.82 2.19 -30.53
CA PHE A 29 -3.62 2.15 -29.29
C PHE A 29 -4.43 0.86 -29.11
N ALA A 30 -4.41 -0.04 -30.08
CA ALA A 30 -5.06 -1.34 -30.00
C ALA A 30 -4.12 -2.41 -29.34
N LEU A 31 -3.47 -2.04 -28.23
CA LEU A 31 -2.87 -3.05 -27.37
C LEU A 31 -4.01 -3.82 -26.72
N PRO A 32 -4.02 -5.18 -26.77
CA PRO A 32 -5.02 -5.95 -26.05
C PRO A 32 -4.92 -5.59 -24.58
N ALA A 33 -5.96 -4.93 -24.07
CA ALA A 33 -6.15 -4.79 -22.63
C ALA A 33 -6.19 -6.22 -22.05
N ARG A 34 -5.08 -6.66 -21.46
CA ARG A 34 -5.09 -7.88 -20.66
C ARG A 34 -6.09 -7.62 -19.55
N SER A 35 -7.23 -8.29 -19.64
CA SER A 35 -8.22 -8.33 -18.59
C SER A 35 -7.47 -8.66 -17.29
N GLN A 36 -7.42 -7.69 -16.38
CA GLN A 36 -7.01 -7.95 -15.02
C GLN A 36 -7.92 -9.04 -14.50
N GLN A 37 -7.33 -10.10 -13.96
CA GLN A 37 -8.05 -11.11 -13.23
C GLN A 37 -9.01 -10.41 -12.27
N LYS A 38 -10.29 -10.72 -12.40
CA LYS A 38 -11.35 -10.23 -11.53
C LYS A 38 -10.90 -10.45 -10.09
N PRO A 39 -10.77 -9.39 -9.26
CA PRO A 39 -10.44 -9.59 -7.85
C PRO A 39 -11.49 -10.53 -7.27
N SER A 40 -11.04 -11.61 -6.64
CA SER A 40 -11.94 -12.48 -5.91
C SER A 40 -12.63 -11.64 -4.84
N ASP A 41 -13.92 -11.56 -4.91
CA ASP A 41 -14.73 -10.77 -3.99
C ASP A 41 -14.60 -11.39 -2.59
N LEU A 42 -14.01 -10.65 -1.63
CA LEU A 42 -13.86 -11.14 -0.25
C LEU A 42 -15.22 -11.41 0.42
N ALA A 43 -16.30 -10.80 -0.10
CA ALA A 43 -17.65 -11.12 0.32
C ALA A 43 -18.06 -12.55 -0.09
N ASP A 44 -17.44 -13.09 -1.14
CA ASP A 44 -17.63 -14.47 -1.62
C ASP A 44 -16.49 -15.41 -1.17
N SER A 45 -15.47 -14.88 -0.47
CA SER A 45 -14.38 -15.69 0.08
C SER A 45 -14.94 -16.60 1.18
N SER A 46 -14.73 -17.90 1.01
CA SER A 46 -15.15 -18.84 2.03
C SER A 46 -14.36 -18.62 3.33
N LEU A 47 -14.93 -19.03 4.46
CA LEU A 47 -14.22 -18.98 5.75
C LEU A 47 -12.88 -19.71 5.68
N GLU A 48 -12.80 -20.75 4.84
CA GLU A 48 -11.60 -21.52 4.57
C GLU A 48 -10.52 -20.71 3.89
N ASP A 49 -10.85 -19.82 2.96
CA ASP A 49 -9.89 -18.95 2.27
C ASP A 49 -9.29 -17.94 3.25
N LEU A 50 -10.11 -17.36 4.13
CA LEU A 50 -9.65 -16.45 5.17
C LEU A 50 -8.74 -17.16 6.19
N MET A 51 -9.03 -18.42 6.51
CA MET A 51 -8.19 -19.22 7.42
C MET A 51 -6.87 -19.66 6.79
N ASN A 52 -6.76 -19.63 5.46
CA ASN A 52 -5.55 -19.98 4.71
C ASN A 52 -4.61 -18.78 4.48
N VAL A 53 -4.98 -17.57 4.86
CA VAL A 53 -4.10 -16.39 4.74
C VAL A 53 -2.82 -16.65 5.53
N GLN A 54 -1.69 -16.48 4.87
CA GLN A 54 -0.38 -16.64 5.50
C GLN A 54 0.03 -15.36 6.22
N VAL A 55 0.51 -15.50 7.44
CA VAL A 55 1.02 -14.42 8.28
C VAL A 55 2.43 -14.71 8.75
N THR A 56 3.23 -13.67 8.88
CA THR A 56 4.65 -13.79 9.26
C THR A 56 4.97 -13.17 10.61
N SER A 57 4.14 -12.25 11.07
CA SER A 57 4.46 -11.39 12.22
C SER A 57 4.44 -12.11 13.56
N VAL A 58 3.80 -13.28 13.69
CA VAL A 58 3.69 -13.99 14.97
C VAL A 58 4.97 -14.73 15.34
N SER A 59 5.61 -15.39 14.38
CA SER A 59 6.76 -16.27 14.62
C SER A 59 7.98 -15.96 13.76
N LYS A 60 7.97 -14.87 12.99
CA LYS A 60 8.97 -14.57 11.95
C LYS A 60 9.08 -15.65 10.86
N LYS A 61 8.06 -16.51 10.76
CA LYS A 61 7.91 -17.54 9.72
C LYS A 61 6.50 -17.48 9.16
N GLU A 62 6.35 -17.78 7.90
CA GLU A 62 5.04 -17.88 7.27
C GLU A 62 4.23 -19.01 7.90
N GLN A 63 3.06 -18.69 8.43
CA GLN A 63 2.11 -19.62 9.05
C GLN A 63 0.69 -19.24 8.65
N LYS A 64 -0.19 -20.23 8.59
CA LYS A 64 -1.63 -19.94 8.37
C LYS A 64 -2.22 -19.30 9.63
N ILE A 65 -3.12 -18.33 9.44
CA ILE A 65 -3.83 -17.66 10.55
C ILE A 65 -4.46 -18.69 11.48
N SER A 66 -5.04 -19.77 10.94
CA SER A 66 -5.67 -20.84 11.71
C SER A 66 -4.71 -21.60 12.66
N GLN A 67 -3.42 -21.51 12.44
CA GLN A 67 -2.39 -22.20 13.23
C GLN A 67 -1.68 -21.28 14.22
N VAL A 68 -2.06 -20.00 14.24
CA VAL A 68 -1.38 -19.00 15.04
C VAL A 68 -2.10 -18.82 16.38
N ALA A 69 -1.37 -19.01 17.48
CA ALA A 69 -1.90 -18.81 18.84
C ALA A 69 -1.84 -17.33 19.26
N ALA A 70 -2.31 -16.42 18.42
CA ALA A 70 -2.35 -14.98 18.69
C ALA A 70 -3.58 -14.34 18.05
N ALA A 71 -4.12 -13.27 18.67
CA ALA A 71 -5.17 -12.47 18.08
C ALA A 71 -4.58 -11.58 16.99
N ILE A 72 -4.60 -12.04 15.76
CA ILE A 72 -4.11 -11.32 14.61
C ILE A 72 -5.27 -10.76 13.77
N PHE A 73 -5.09 -9.58 13.22
CA PHE A 73 -5.95 -8.98 12.22
C PHE A 73 -5.10 -8.67 10.98
N VAL A 74 -5.61 -8.99 9.80
CA VAL A 74 -4.91 -8.74 8.54
C VAL A 74 -5.77 -7.81 7.70
N ILE A 75 -5.19 -6.70 7.29
CA ILE A 75 -5.74 -5.81 6.26
C ILE A 75 -5.12 -6.25 4.93
N THR A 76 -5.94 -6.76 4.05
CA THR A 76 -5.50 -7.22 2.73
C THR A 76 -5.38 -6.07 1.73
N GLN A 77 -4.73 -6.31 0.59
CA GLN A 77 -4.68 -5.32 -0.49
C GLN A 77 -6.09 -4.94 -1.02
N GLU A 78 -7.03 -5.86 -0.95
CA GLU A 78 -8.41 -5.60 -1.35
C GLU A 78 -9.12 -4.69 -0.34
N ASP A 79 -8.92 -4.91 0.97
CA ASP A 79 -9.42 -4.02 2.02
C ASP A 79 -8.86 -2.61 1.86
N ILE A 80 -7.56 -2.49 1.53
CA ILE A 80 -6.90 -1.21 1.29
C ILE A 80 -7.59 -0.46 0.14
N ARG A 81 -7.81 -1.11 -0.99
CA ARG A 81 -8.47 -0.51 -2.15
C ARG A 81 -9.91 -0.06 -1.87
N ARG A 82 -10.64 -0.85 -1.09
CA ARG A 82 -12.06 -0.57 -0.78
C ARG A 82 -12.21 0.48 0.30
N SER A 83 -11.22 0.67 1.17
CA SER A 83 -11.31 1.58 2.31
C SER A 83 -11.41 3.05 1.90
N GLY A 84 -10.86 3.43 0.75
CA GLY A 84 -10.70 4.83 0.35
C GLY A 84 -9.69 5.60 1.20
N ALA A 85 -8.93 4.91 2.07
CA ALA A 85 -7.88 5.52 2.87
C ALA A 85 -6.72 5.99 1.98
N THR A 86 -6.09 7.09 2.35
CA THR A 86 -4.95 7.67 1.63
C THR A 86 -3.62 7.45 2.35
N ASN A 87 -3.65 6.95 3.59
CA ASN A 87 -2.48 6.74 4.43
C ASN A 87 -2.65 5.51 5.33
N ILE A 88 -1.53 5.01 5.87
CA ILE A 88 -1.52 3.83 6.75
C ILE A 88 -2.32 4.07 8.04
N PRO A 89 -2.19 5.20 8.77
CA PRO A 89 -2.97 5.47 9.96
C PRO A 89 -4.48 5.31 9.77
N ASP A 90 -5.04 5.78 8.65
CA ASP A 90 -6.48 5.63 8.38
C ASP A 90 -6.87 4.16 8.18
N LEU A 91 -6.04 3.36 7.54
CA LEU A 91 -6.26 1.91 7.42
C LEU A 91 -6.29 1.24 8.79
N LEU A 92 -5.45 1.66 9.71
CA LEU A 92 -5.37 1.08 11.05
C LEU A 92 -6.64 1.32 11.89
N ARG A 93 -7.50 2.28 11.50
CA ARG A 93 -8.83 2.46 12.13
C ARG A 93 -9.76 1.26 11.92
N MET A 94 -9.50 0.45 10.88
CA MET A 94 -10.27 -0.76 10.61
C MET A 94 -9.97 -1.88 11.62
N VAL A 95 -8.85 -1.78 12.36
CA VAL A 95 -8.40 -2.84 13.26
C VAL A 95 -9.11 -2.74 14.61
N PRO A 96 -9.91 -3.71 15.00
CA PRO A 96 -10.57 -3.70 16.30
C PRO A 96 -9.55 -3.68 17.46
N GLY A 97 -9.69 -2.75 18.40
CA GLY A 97 -8.84 -2.63 19.58
C GLY A 97 -7.52 -1.87 19.35
N LEU A 98 -7.39 -1.19 18.22
CA LEU A 98 -6.45 -0.09 18.06
C LEU A 98 -7.16 1.25 18.32
N ASP A 99 -6.51 2.11 19.05
CA ASP A 99 -6.91 3.50 19.25
C ASP A 99 -6.12 4.36 18.27
N VAL A 100 -6.78 4.90 17.25
CA VAL A 100 -6.18 5.72 16.20
C VAL A 100 -6.77 7.12 16.28
N ALA A 101 -6.00 8.06 16.78
CA ALA A 101 -6.37 9.46 16.88
C ALA A 101 -5.49 10.33 15.99
N GLN A 102 -6.09 11.22 15.24
CA GLN A 102 -5.39 12.26 14.50
C GLN A 102 -5.31 13.50 15.38
N ILE A 103 -4.10 14.00 15.61
CA ILE A 103 -3.82 15.16 16.45
C ILE A 103 -3.92 16.44 15.61
N ASP A 104 -3.34 16.42 14.42
CA ASP A 104 -3.38 17.49 13.43
C ASP A 104 -3.32 16.91 12.00
N GLY A 105 -3.05 17.75 10.98
CA GLY A 105 -3.12 17.37 9.57
C GLY A 105 -2.35 16.11 9.19
N ASN A 106 -1.22 15.83 9.83
CA ASN A 106 -0.36 14.70 9.53
C ASN A 106 0.24 14.01 10.78
N THR A 107 -0.15 14.41 11.97
CA THR A 107 0.33 13.83 13.22
C THR A 107 -0.70 12.88 13.83
N TRP A 108 -0.27 11.68 14.15
CA TRP A 108 -1.13 10.60 14.62
C TRP A 108 -0.67 10.06 15.96
N ALA A 109 -1.63 9.70 16.79
CA ALA A 109 -1.43 8.91 18.00
C ALA A 109 -2.08 7.54 17.81
N ILE A 110 -1.28 6.49 17.77
CA ILE A 110 -1.76 5.11 17.54
C ILE A 110 -1.28 4.23 18.65
N SER A 111 -2.21 3.59 19.32
CA SER A 111 -1.91 2.67 20.41
C SER A 111 -2.87 1.48 20.44
N SER A 112 -2.56 0.51 21.25
CA SER A 112 -3.43 -0.62 21.57
C SER A 112 -3.54 -0.75 23.10
N ARG A 113 -4.74 -1.02 23.59
CA ARG A 113 -5.00 -1.25 25.02
C ARG A 113 -4.66 -0.04 25.92
N GLY A 114 -4.94 1.16 25.45
CA GLY A 114 -4.69 2.41 26.18
C GLY A 114 -3.27 2.94 26.00
N PHE A 115 -2.92 3.96 26.78
CA PHE A 115 -1.67 4.72 26.65
C PHE A 115 -1.51 5.39 25.29
N ASN A 116 -2.60 5.95 24.77
CA ASN A 116 -2.61 6.65 23.50
C ASN A 116 -1.89 7.98 23.60
N LEU A 117 -0.71 8.05 23.02
CA LEU A 117 0.17 9.22 22.96
C LEU A 117 0.72 9.32 21.52
N GLN A 118 1.12 10.53 21.13
CA GLN A 118 1.79 10.76 19.84
C GLN A 118 2.95 9.78 19.60
N PHE A 119 3.75 9.53 20.63
CA PHE A 119 4.85 8.57 20.60
C PHE A 119 4.54 7.38 21.51
N ALA A 120 3.64 6.51 21.03
CA ALA A 120 3.29 5.29 21.75
C ALA A 120 4.44 4.28 21.65
N ASN A 121 5.05 3.94 22.82
CA ASN A 121 6.23 3.10 22.89
C ASN A 121 5.96 1.62 23.26
N LYS A 122 4.69 1.25 23.36
CA LYS A 122 4.25 -0.12 23.72
C LYS A 122 3.76 -0.92 22.53
N LEU A 123 3.65 -0.29 21.37
CA LEU A 123 3.20 -0.88 20.11
C LEU A 123 4.36 -0.82 19.11
N LEU A 124 4.90 -1.99 18.77
CA LEU A 124 5.97 -2.09 17.79
C LEU A 124 5.40 -1.96 16.39
N VAL A 125 6.02 -1.09 15.58
CA VAL A 125 5.68 -0.93 14.17
C VAL A 125 6.86 -1.34 13.30
N LEU A 126 6.58 -2.17 12.31
CA LEU A 126 7.54 -2.71 11.36
C LEU A 126 7.09 -2.38 9.94
N ILE A 127 8.05 -2.11 9.06
CA ILE A 127 7.87 -2.10 7.61
C ILE A 127 8.85 -3.13 7.05
N ASP A 128 8.33 -4.17 6.40
CA ASP A 128 9.09 -5.33 5.90
C ASP A 128 10.03 -5.95 6.98
N GLY A 129 9.51 -6.05 8.19
CA GLY A 129 10.25 -6.59 9.33
C GLY A 129 11.27 -5.63 9.95
N ARG A 130 11.47 -4.44 9.41
CA ARG A 130 12.33 -3.40 9.96
C ARG A 130 11.56 -2.49 10.91
N ALA A 131 12.02 -2.35 12.15
CA ALA A 131 11.41 -1.43 13.10
C ALA A 131 11.58 0.04 12.65
N VAL A 132 10.47 0.79 12.64
CA VAL A 132 10.44 2.22 12.32
C VAL A 132 10.37 3.10 13.56
N TYR A 133 10.73 2.52 14.70
CA TYR A 133 10.79 3.19 15.99
C TYR A 133 11.92 4.22 16.01
N SER A 134 11.60 5.46 16.41
CA SER A 134 12.59 6.52 16.62
C SER A 134 13.10 6.48 18.06
N PRO A 135 14.39 6.18 18.30
CA PRO A 135 14.94 6.19 19.65
C PRO A 135 14.97 7.59 20.26
N LEU A 136 14.99 8.64 19.43
CA LEU A 136 15.03 10.01 19.90
C LEU A 136 13.73 10.44 20.60
N PHE A 137 12.59 10.00 20.09
CA PHE A 137 11.26 10.37 20.61
C PHE A 137 10.59 9.22 21.37
N GLY A 138 11.15 8.04 21.32
CA GLY A 138 10.60 6.87 22.02
C GLY A 138 9.30 6.34 21.41
N GLY A 139 9.12 6.45 20.07
CA GLY A 139 7.91 6.01 19.39
C GLY A 139 8.04 6.06 17.88
N VAL A 140 6.91 5.96 17.20
CA VAL A 140 6.84 6.02 15.73
C VAL A 140 6.38 7.40 15.29
N ASN A 141 7.13 8.00 14.39
CA ASN A 141 6.78 9.24 13.73
C ASN A 141 6.00 8.89 12.45
N TRP A 142 4.67 8.94 12.54
CA TRP A 142 3.80 8.46 11.47
C TRP A 142 3.81 9.36 10.23
N ASP A 143 4.08 10.65 10.38
CA ASP A 143 4.21 11.62 9.31
C ASP A 143 5.41 11.38 8.38
N THR A 144 6.37 10.58 8.83
CA THR A 144 7.55 10.19 8.04
C THR A 144 7.46 8.78 7.46
N GLN A 145 6.38 8.06 7.75
CA GLN A 145 6.15 6.69 7.25
C GLN A 145 5.23 6.72 6.02
N ASP A 146 5.73 7.29 4.95
CA ASP A 146 5.01 7.47 3.69
C ASP A 146 5.28 6.30 2.73
N VAL A 147 4.54 5.21 2.92
CA VAL A 147 4.56 4.05 2.01
C VAL A 147 3.34 4.15 1.10
N PRO A 148 3.53 4.19 -0.25
CA PRO A 148 2.41 4.16 -1.18
C PRO A 148 1.51 2.95 -0.90
N LEU A 149 0.21 3.18 -0.72
CA LEU A 149 -0.74 2.10 -0.37
C LEU A 149 -0.85 1.04 -1.47
N GLU A 150 -0.58 1.43 -2.70
CA GLU A 150 -0.52 0.54 -3.86
C GLU A 150 0.60 -0.49 -3.75
N ASP A 151 1.69 -0.13 -3.08
CA ASP A 151 2.84 -1.03 -2.87
C ASP A 151 2.66 -1.93 -1.64
N VAL A 152 1.68 -1.65 -0.79
CA VAL A 152 1.39 -2.50 0.37
C VAL A 152 0.72 -3.80 -0.09
N ALA A 153 1.29 -4.94 0.24
CA ALA A 153 0.68 -6.25 0.01
C ALA A 153 -0.39 -6.56 1.06
N ARG A 154 -0.06 -6.31 2.33
CA ARG A 154 -0.96 -6.46 3.49
C ARG A 154 -0.40 -5.80 4.73
N ILE A 155 -1.25 -5.55 5.72
CA ILE A 155 -0.84 -5.09 7.05
C ILE A 155 -1.28 -6.15 8.06
N GLU A 156 -0.33 -6.69 8.82
CA GLU A 156 -0.58 -7.66 9.89
C GLU A 156 -0.54 -6.96 11.24
N VAL A 157 -1.59 -7.11 12.04
CA VAL A 157 -1.68 -6.50 13.38
C VAL A 157 -1.88 -7.58 14.41
N ILE A 158 -0.87 -7.80 15.25
CA ILE A 158 -0.95 -8.68 16.41
C ILE A 158 -1.46 -7.85 17.59
N ARG A 159 -2.59 -8.25 18.15
CA ARG A 159 -3.23 -7.61 19.30
C ARG A 159 -2.90 -8.35 20.59
N GLY A 160 -1.72 -8.13 21.12
CA GLY A 160 -1.27 -8.82 22.32
C GLY A 160 0.23 -8.76 22.49
N PRO A 161 0.74 -9.34 23.58
CA PRO A 161 2.16 -9.29 23.88
C PRO A 161 2.95 -10.06 22.82
N GLY A 162 3.84 -9.35 22.14
CA GLY A 162 4.79 -9.89 21.16
C GLY A 162 6.25 -9.82 21.62
N GLY A 163 6.47 -9.41 22.86
CA GLY A 163 7.81 -9.12 23.40
C GLY A 163 8.79 -10.29 23.36
N THR A 164 8.31 -11.52 23.47
CA THR A 164 9.14 -12.73 23.39
C THR A 164 9.76 -12.95 22.02
N VAL A 165 9.09 -12.50 20.96
CA VAL A 165 9.54 -12.66 19.57
C VAL A 165 10.20 -11.37 19.06
N TRP A 166 9.63 -10.21 19.43
CA TRP A 166 9.96 -8.92 18.82
C TRP A 166 10.67 -7.94 19.75
N GLY A 167 10.77 -8.25 21.06
CA GLY A 167 11.49 -7.44 22.04
C GLY A 167 10.63 -6.40 22.77
N ALA A 168 11.30 -5.46 23.44
CA ALA A 168 10.71 -4.62 24.47
C ALA A 168 9.56 -3.73 24.03
N ASN A 169 9.53 -3.26 22.79
CA ASN A 169 8.49 -2.35 22.31
C ASN A 169 7.19 -3.04 21.89
N ALA A 170 7.19 -4.39 21.82
CA ALA A 170 6.02 -5.19 21.44
C ALA A 170 5.20 -5.63 22.67
N VAL A 171 4.90 -4.72 23.59
CA VAL A 171 4.18 -5.02 24.83
C VAL A 171 2.68 -5.20 24.55
N ASN A 172 2.09 -4.27 23.84
CA ASN A 172 0.64 -4.24 23.59
C ASN A 172 0.27 -4.83 22.22
N GLY A 173 1.21 -4.92 21.32
CA GLY A 173 1.01 -5.46 19.98
C GLY A 173 2.17 -5.20 19.03
N VAL A 174 1.98 -5.70 17.81
CA VAL A 174 2.90 -5.49 16.69
C VAL A 174 2.08 -5.13 15.46
N ILE A 175 2.47 -4.08 14.76
CA ILE A 175 1.98 -3.74 13.43
C ILE A 175 3.11 -4.05 12.46
N ASN A 176 2.86 -4.84 11.42
CA ASN A 176 3.82 -5.12 10.36
C ASN A 176 3.20 -4.79 9.01
N VAL A 177 3.71 -3.75 8.38
CA VAL A 177 3.37 -3.37 7.01
C VAL A 177 4.27 -4.17 6.09
N ILE A 178 3.68 -4.96 5.21
CA ILE A 178 4.40 -5.83 4.28
C ILE A 178 4.16 -5.31 2.88
N THR A 179 5.23 -4.94 2.19
CA THR A 179 5.16 -4.45 0.81
C THR A 179 5.16 -5.61 -0.19
N LYS A 180 4.76 -5.32 -1.41
CA LYS A 180 4.79 -6.28 -2.52
C LYS A 180 6.24 -6.62 -2.86
N LYS A 181 6.48 -7.85 -3.23
CA LYS A 181 7.81 -8.27 -3.69
C LYS A 181 8.07 -7.70 -5.10
N ALA A 182 9.29 -7.26 -5.36
CA ALA A 182 9.68 -6.76 -6.68
C ALA A 182 9.43 -7.77 -7.81
N ALA A 183 9.48 -9.06 -7.51
CA ALA A 183 9.16 -10.12 -8.47
C ALA A 183 7.67 -10.13 -8.89
N ASP A 184 6.79 -9.60 -8.06
CA ASP A 184 5.34 -9.60 -8.29
C ASP A 184 4.86 -8.27 -8.93
N THR A 185 5.75 -7.27 -9.06
CA THR A 185 5.43 -5.91 -9.53
C THR A 185 6.16 -5.52 -10.81
N HIS A 186 6.28 -6.46 -11.75
CA HIS A 186 6.88 -6.17 -13.06
C HIS A 186 5.98 -5.25 -13.89
N GLY A 187 6.55 -4.14 -14.39
CA GLY A 187 5.85 -3.18 -15.26
C GLY A 187 5.83 -1.77 -14.69
N GLY A 188 4.91 -0.97 -15.20
CA GLY A 188 4.66 0.39 -14.72
C GLY A 188 3.23 0.49 -14.19
N MET A 189 3.06 1.29 -13.14
CA MET A 189 1.76 1.63 -12.58
C MET A 189 1.60 3.14 -12.58
N VAL A 190 0.43 3.63 -13.01
CA VAL A 190 0.05 5.04 -12.90
C VAL A 190 -1.21 5.11 -12.07
N VAL A 191 -1.17 5.87 -11.01
CA VAL A 191 -2.32 6.15 -10.15
C VAL A 191 -2.63 7.63 -10.26
N ALA A 192 -3.91 7.96 -10.51
CA ALA A 192 -4.42 9.32 -10.51
C ALA A 192 -5.68 9.36 -9.63
N GLY A 193 -5.72 10.31 -8.71
CA GLY A 193 -6.84 10.54 -7.79
C GLY A 193 -7.23 12.00 -7.74
#